data_f4c707e7f7270bf7895f9f1404df695d
#
_entry.id   f4c707e7f7270bf7895f9f1404df695d
#
_cell.length_a   1.000
_cell.length_b   1.000
_cell.length_c   1.000
_cell.angle_alpha   90.00
_cell.angle_beta   90.00
_cell.angle_gamma   90.00
#
_symmetry.space_group_name_H-M   'P 1'
#
loop_
_entity.id
_entity.type
_entity.pdbx_description
1 polymer ?
#
loop_
_entity_poly.entity_id
_entity_poly.type
_entity_poly.pdbx_seq_one_letter_code
_entity_poly.pdbx_strand_id
1 'polypeptide(L)'
;MKNILKNIALGAIVLTASAACADMLDTAPSNQISSGNMWTTPELAQKGMNGIYETFYNRKQSNGTQVRSENLDGLNKYGIEALGFCTDYYANNYPIQLLYSEAKRANDWLVTFEWKFCYTIVHASNDAIANLGKAGLDTPTYERFQSEAHFLRAWAYSRLNKFYQGVPLYLEPVTNENCTKVQSSAEEIWKTVIDDCTYCIDNEYFPDNTITNYIGRPSKGAAYALRGMAYMWMKEYSAAESDFEAVGRCGYDLWQGKYIDFFTPENEHSPEMIFAIQYDEESGYCDNIEQALGARDTYGGWTEVKPAADFVDYYENADGTKFDWSKVPGLEDWNNLTAKQRAVFFCRDGLNSSKALASQKSQAIKICGSDVFNRYYLDNGNEARIKAAYDNRDPRLKQTIVTPYEPVDCYTPNYNGDENMIGKALRWPLYKQGTSG
;
A
#
# COMPACT_ATOMS: atom_id res chain seq x y z
N MET A 1 -48.36 10.98 61.78
CA MET A 1 -48.66 11.18 60.35
C MET A 1 -47.89 12.35 59.70
N LYS A 2 -47.84 13.54 60.27
CA LYS A 2 -47.10 14.71 59.66
C LYS A 2 -45.61 14.47 59.39
N ASN A 3 -44.92 13.72 60.22
CA ASN A 3 -43.47 13.46 60.02
C ASN A 3 -43.19 12.39 58.97
N ILE A 4 -44.11 11.44 58.77
CA ILE A 4 -43.98 10.39 57.73
C ILE A 4 -44.22 10.98 56.34
N LEU A 5 -45.19 11.88 56.21
CA LEU A 5 -45.43 12.60 54.94
C LEU A 5 -44.28 13.54 54.57
N LYS A 6 -43.63 14.20 55.57
CA LYS A 6 -42.40 15.01 55.29
C LYS A 6 -41.24 14.17 54.81
N ASN A 7 -41.04 12.99 55.36
CA ASN A 7 -39.93 12.12 54.96
C ASN A 7 -40.19 11.47 53.60
N ILE A 8 -41.43 11.17 53.23
CA ILE A 8 -41.82 10.69 51.90
C ILE A 8 -41.64 11.81 50.84
N ALA A 9 -42.05 13.04 51.18
CA ALA A 9 -41.85 14.19 50.28
C ALA A 9 -40.36 14.51 50.07
N LEU A 10 -39.53 14.42 51.13
CA LEU A 10 -38.08 14.63 51.01
C LEU A 10 -37.41 13.51 50.21
N GLY A 11 -37.82 12.26 50.35
CA GLY A 11 -37.33 11.14 49.57
C GLY A 11 -37.71 11.22 48.08
N ALA A 12 -38.90 11.71 47.76
CA ALA A 12 -39.35 11.92 46.37
C ALA A 12 -38.58 13.08 45.69
N ILE A 13 -38.21 14.15 46.40
CA ILE A 13 -37.41 15.26 45.87
C ILE A 13 -36.00 14.84 45.63
N VAL A 14 -35.39 13.99 46.46
CA VAL A 14 -34.03 13.47 46.25
C VAL A 14 -33.98 12.51 45.05
N LEU A 15 -34.97 11.68 44.85
CA LEU A 15 -35.07 10.77 43.69
C LEU A 15 -35.30 11.51 42.35
N THR A 16 -36.06 12.61 42.35
CA THR A 16 -36.24 13.43 41.15
C THR A 16 -35.03 14.29 40.83
N ALA A 17 -34.25 14.77 41.84
CA ALA A 17 -33.05 15.49 41.62
C ALA A 17 -31.88 14.62 41.09
N SER A 18 -31.82 13.34 41.46
CA SER A 18 -30.81 12.41 40.94
C SER A 18 -31.09 11.98 39.50
N ALA A 19 -32.38 11.91 39.07
CA ALA A 19 -32.73 11.64 37.66
C ALA A 19 -32.42 12.86 36.74
N ALA A 20 -32.62 14.10 37.25
CA ALA A 20 -32.31 15.32 36.48
C ALA A 20 -30.78 15.57 36.31
N CYS A 21 -29.94 15.07 37.23
CA CYS A 21 -28.48 15.19 37.11
C CYS A 21 -27.87 14.22 36.10
N ALA A 22 -28.50 13.08 35.83
CA ALA A 22 -28.00 12.11 34.81
C ALA A 22 -28.13 12.70 33.41
N ASP A 23 -29.24 13.39 33.10
CA ASP A 23 -29.50 13.99 31.78
C ASP A 23 -28.62 15.25 31.51
N MET A 24 -28.12 15.93 32.55
CA MET A 24 -27.22 17.08 32.41
C MET A 24 -25.74 16.66 32.16
N LEU A 25 -25.38 15.45 32.46
CA LEU A 25 -24.02 14.93 32.24
C LEU A 25 -23.83 14.26 30.85
N ASP A 26 -24.94 14.03 30.17
CA ASP A 26 -24.96 13.40 28.84
C ASP A 26 -25.07 14.45 27.71
N THR A 27 -24.46 15.61 27.89
CA THR A 27 -24.40 16.64 26.85
C THR A 27 -23.36 16.29 25.83
N ALA A 28 -23.81 15.67 24.73
CA ALA A 28 -23.01 15.64 23.51
C ALA A 28 -22.71 17.09 23.09
N PRO A 29 -21.44 17.46 22.76
CA PRO A 29 -21.12 18.80 22.31
C PRO A 29 -21.95 19.15 21.07
N SER A 30 -22.84 20.12 21.17
CA SER A 30 -23.73 20.53 20.07
C SER A 30 -22.99 21.21 18.91
N ASN A 31 -21.71 21.58 19.11
CA ASN A 31 -20.84 22.26 18.15
C ASN A 31 -19.74 21.34 17.56
N GLN A 32 -19.75 20.05 17.91
CA GLN A 32 -18.83 19.07 17.35
C GLN A 32 -19.59 17.88 16.75
N ILE A 33 -19.12 17.39 15.62
CA ILE A 33 -19.66 16.18 15.01
C ILE A 33 -19.20 14.98 15.84
N SER A 34 -20.15 14.16 16.24
CA SER A 34 -19.93 12.92 17.00
C SER A 34 -20.78 11.80 16.39
N SER A 35 -20.53 10.53 16.70
CA SER A 35 -21.38 9.43 16.26
C SER A 35 -22.86 9.64 16.58
N GLY A 36 -23.20 10.37 17.65
CA GLY A 36 -24.58 10.67 18.04
C GLY A 36 -25.31 11.61 17.11
N ASN A 37 -24.63 12.49 16.37
CA ASN A 37 -25.24 13.46 15.46
C ASN A 37 -24.80 13.35 13.99
N MET A 38 -23.80 12.54 13.68
CA MET A 38 -23.27 12.34 12.33
C MET A 38 -24.31 11.78 11.35
N TRP A 39 -25.20 10.91 11.81
CA TRP A 39 -26.14 10.15 10.99
C TRP A 39 -27.57 10.71 11.05
N THR A 40 -27.74 12.00 11.28
CA THR A 40 -29.07 12.61 11.47
C THR A 40 -29.62 13.31 10.23
N THR A 41 -28.82 13.58 9.22
CA THR A 41 -29.23 14.14 7.93
C THR A 41 -28.45 13.50 6.77
N PRO A 42 -28.98 13.58 5.52
CA PRO A 42 -28.26 13.08 4.35
C PRO A 42 -26.87 13.69 4.14
N GLU A 43 -26.73 14.99 4.39
CA GLU A 43 -25.46 15.70 4.22
C GLU A 43 -24.41 15.26 5.26
N LEU A 44 -24.85 15.04 6.51
CA LEU A 44 -23.98 14.52 7.55
C LEU A 44 -23.60 13.06 7.28
N ALA A 45 -24.53 12.23 6.83
CA ALA A 45 -24.26 10.85 6.44
C ALA A 45 -23.23 10.78 5.30
N GLN A 46 -23.34 11.63 4.28
CA GLN A 46 -22.34 11.72 3.21
C GLN A 46 -20.96 12.09 3.78
N LYS A 47 -20.89 13.03 4.73
CA LYS A 47 -19.63 13.39 5.41
C LYS A 47 -19.10 12.23 6.25
N GLY A 48 -19.98 11.49 6.95
CA GLY A 48 -19.61 10.30 7.69
C GLY A 48 -18.99 9.22 6.79
N MET A 49 -19.63 8.95 5.66
CA MET A 49 -19.07 8.02 4.65
C MET A 49 -17.74 8.52 4.10
N ASN A 50 -17.61 9.81 3.76
CA ASN A 50 -16.33 10.37 3.32
C ASN A 50 -15.25 10.25 4.41
N GLY A 51 -15.62 10.36 5.68
CA GLY A 51 -14.70 10.17 6.82
C GLY A 51 -14.08 8.78 6.88
N ILE A 52 -14.76 7.73 6.39
CA ILE A 52 -14.17 6.39 6.28
C ILE A 52 -13.05 6.40 5.23
N TYR A 53 -13.29 7.01 4.07
CA TYR A 53 -12.27 7.12 3.01
C TYR A 53 -11.13 8.03 3.42
N GLU A 54 -11.38 9.04 4.24
CA GLU A 54 -10.33 9.92 4.74
C GLU A 54 -9.24 9.18 5.52
N THR A 55 -9.55 8.02 6.09
CA THR A 55 -8.55 7.17 6.75
C THR A 55 -7.44 6.68 5.82
N PHE A 56 -7.67 6.70 4.51
CA PHE A 56 -6.67 6.31 3.50
C PHE A 56 -5.72 7.43 3.11
N TYR A 57 -5.95 8.68 3.53
CA TYR A 57 -5.18 9.83 3.09
C TYR A 57 -4.26 10.39 4.17
N ASN A 58 -3.10 10.90 3.74
CA ASN A 58 -2.24 11.78 4.55
C ASN A 58 -2.63 13.23 4.26
N ARG A 59 -3.24 13.93 5.22
CA ARG A 59 -3.59 15.35 5.03
C ARG A 59 -2.37 16.26 5.10
N LYS A 60 -2.23 17.21 4.16
CA LYS A 60 -1.40 18.42 4.35
C LYS A 60 -2.11 19.36 5.33
N GLN A 61 -1.39 19.87 6.34
CA GLN A 61 -1.90 21.02 7.11
C GLN A 61 -1.86 22.28 6.25
N SER A 62 -2.76 23.23 6.53
CA SER A 62 -2.88 24.52 5.85
C SER A 62 -1.60 25.39 5.89
N ASN A 63 -0.60 25.02 6.69
CA ASN A 63 0.71 25.65 6.81
C ASN A 63 1.81 24.92 5.99
N GLY A 64 1.45 23.99 5.13
CA GLY A 64 2.40 23.21 4.33
C GLY A 64 3.09 22.08 5.07
N THR A 65 2.81 21.86 6.35
CA THR A 65 3.32 20.73 7.11
C THR A 65 2.38 19.53 6.87
N GLN A 66 2.90 18.41 6.40
CA GLN A 66 2.12 17.18 6.34
C GLN A 66 1.71 16.79 7.77
N VAL A 67 0.42 16.67 8.02
CA VAL A 67 -0.04 15.97 9.20
C VAL A 67 0.11 14.49 8.89
N ARG A 68 1.16 13.90 9.41
CA ARG A 68 1.11 12.46 9.62
C ARG A 68 -0.04 12.23 10.60
N SER A 69 -1.16 11.75 10.11
CA SER A 69 -2.10 11.13 11.01
C SER A 69 -1.37 9.90 11.56
N GLU A 70 -1.25 9.82 12.88
CA GLU A 70 -0.60 8.69 13.55
C GLU A 70 -1.27 7.34 13.22
N ASN A 71 -2.34 7.35 12.43
CA ASN A 71 -3.20 6.22 12.12
C ASN A 71 -3.11 5.73 10.67
N LEU A 72 -2.27 6.34 9.80
CA LEU A 72 -2.42 6.20 8.35
C LEU A 72 -1.24 5.53 7.62
N ASP A 73 -0.41 4.79 8.34
CA ASP A 73 0.79 4.23 7.71
C ASP A 73 0.54 2.94 6.90
N GLY A 74 -0.71 2.42 6.87
CA GLY A 74 -1.05 1.18 6.18
C GLY A 74 -1.02 1.23 4.64
N LEU A 75 -1.24 2.40 4.02
CA LEU A 75 -1.18 2.57 2.56
C LEU A 75 -0.18 3.64 2.11
N ASN A 76 0.47 4.31 3.04
CA ASN A 76 1.50 5.28 2.74
C ASN A 76 2.86 4.59 2.52
N LYS A 77 3.89 5.43 2.35
CA LYS A 77 5.30 5.04 2.27
C LYS A 77 5.66 3.85 3.17
N TYR A 78 5.34 3.93 4.45
CA TYR A 78 5.79 2.91 5.41
C TYR A 78 5.04 1.58 5.27
N GLY A 79 3.74 1.61 4.94
CA GLY A 79 2.96 0.40 4.74
C GLY A 79 3.39 -0.37 3.49
N ILE A 80 3.57 0.32 2.36
CA ILE A 80 4.00 -0.29 1.10
C ILE A 80 5.45 -0.78 1.21
N GLU A 81 6.36 0.04 1.75
CA GLU A 81 7.74 -0.35 1.98
C GLU A 81 7.83 -1.57 2.89
N ALA A 82 7.16 -1.52 4.02
CA ALA A 82 7.21 -2.58 5.00
C ALA A 82 6.71 -3.91 4.46
N LEU A 83 5.62 -3.89 3.68
CA LEU A 83 5.10 -5.07 3.01
C LEU A 83 6.07 -5.61 1.95
N GLY A 84 6.66 -4.72 1.16
CA GLY A 84 7.65 -5.09 0.16
C GLY A 84 8.91 -5.71 0.77
N PHE A 85 9.38 -5.21 1.92
CA PHE A 85 10.53 -5.79 2.64
C PHE A 85 10.24 -7.15 3.29
N CYS A 86 8.98 -7.51 3.37
CA CYS A 86 8.54 -8.83 3.79
C CYS A 86 8.58 -9.85 2.65
N THR A 87 9.02 -9.45 1.46
CA THR A 87 9.07 -10.28 0.27
C THR A 87 10.51 -10.37 -0.24
N ASP A 88 10.74 -11.23 -1.21
CA ASP A 88 11.98 -11.35 -1.99
C ASP A 88 12.07 -10.33 -3.15
N TYR A 89 11.09 -9.41 -3.26
CA TYR A 89 11.06 -8.40 -4.32
C TYR A 89 11.92 -7.19 -4.04
N TYR A 90 12.06 -6.79 -2.78
CA TYR A 90 12.76 -5.56 -2.40
C TYR A 90 13.99 -5.80 -1.55
N ALA A 91 15.03 -5.00 -1.81
CA ALA A 91 16.17 -4.82 -0.94
C ALA A 91 16.17 -3.39 -0.38
N ASN A 92 16.61 -3.22 0.87
CA ASN A 92 16.64 -1.93 1.55
C ASN A 92 18.05 -1.53 1.93
N ASN A 93 18.32 -0.22 1.96
CA ASN A 93 19.56 0.36 2.50
C ASN A 93 19.59 0.37 4.04
N TYR A 94 18.44 0.46 4.69
CA TYR A 94 18.35 0.34 6.13
C TYR A 94 18.03 -1.11 6.49
N PRO A 95 18.64 -1.66 7.54
CA PRO A 95 18.19 -2.95 8.05
C PRO A 95 16.80 -2.78 8.69
N ILE A 96 15.79 -2.59 7.87
CA ILE A 96 14.41 -2.79 8.32
C ILE A 96 14.30 -4.29 8.55
N GLN A 97 14.68 -4.68 9.73
CA GLN A 97 14.76 -6.06 10.23
C GLN A 97 13.35 -6.63 10.43
N LEU A 98 12.47 -6.46 9.42
CA LEU A 98 11.07 -6.66 9.67
C LEU A 98 10.68 -8.11 9.81
N LEU A 99 11.15 -9.03 9.00
CA LEU A 99 10.74 -10.43 9.09
C LEU A 99 11.84 -11.42 9.41
N TYR A 100 13.09 -11.03 9.25
CA TYR A 100 14.22 -11.94 9.40
C TYR A 100 14.94 -11.85 10.75
N SER A 101 14.51 -10.93 11.64
CA SER A 101 15.08 -10.85 12.97
C SER A 101 14.20 -11.57 13.99
N GLU A 102 14.82 -12.37 14.83
CA GLU A 102 14.17 -13.08 15.95
C GLU A 102 13.54 -12.14 17.01
N ALA A 103 13.71 -10.83 16.86
CA ALA A 103 13.32 -9.81 17.83
C ALA A 103 11.98 -9.12 17.53
N LYS A 104 11.12 -9.67 16.70
CA LYS A 104 9.80 -9.08 16.41
C LYS A 104 8.92 -9.14 17.66
N ARG A 105 8.53 -7.96 18.11
CA ARG A 105 7.63 -7.80 19.26
C ARG A 105 6.26 -7.40 18.76
N ALA A 106 5.23 -7.77 19.50
CA ALA A 106 3.85 -7.38 19.20
C ALA A 106 3.63 -5.86 19.15
N ASN A 107 4.54 -5.07 19.70
CA ASN A 107 4.54 -3.61 19.68
C ASN A 107 5.48 -3.00 18.62
N ASP A 108 6.02 -3.81 17.69
CA ASP A 108 6.74 -3.29 16.54
C ASP A 108 5.83 -2.34 15.74
N TRP A 109 6.41 -1.24 15.23
CA TRP A 109 5.63 -0.19 14.58
C TRP A 109 4.79 -0.72 13.41
N LEU A 110 5.32 -1.60 12.56
CA LEU A 110 4.58 -2.18 11.43
C LEU A 110 3.36 -2.96 11.90
N VAL A 111 3.56 -3.83 12.92
CA VAL A 111 2.48 -4.65 13.47
C VAL A 111 1.39 -3.78 14.09
N THR A 112 1.78 -2.71 14.80
CA THR A 112 0.81 -1.81 15.43
C THR A 112 0.10 -0.90 14.44
N PHE A 113 0.77 -0.46 13.38
CA PHE A 113 0.17 0.41 12.36
C PHE A 113 -0.92 -0.29 11.57
N GLU A 114 -0.61 -1.46 11.03
CA GLU A 114 -1.58 -2.22 10.24
C GLU A 114 -2.82 -2.57 11.07
N TRP A 115 -2.61 -2.92 12.34
CA TRP A 115 -3.69 -3.17 13.29
C TRP A 115 -4.57 -1.93 13.49
N LYS A 116 -3.98 -0.80 13.87
CA LYS A 116 -4.72 0.45 14.11
C LYS A 116 -5.46 0.93 12.87
N PHE A 117 -4.78 0.94 11.73
CA PHE A 117 -5.34 1.38 10.46
C PHE A 117 -6.59 0.59 10.10
N CYS A 118 -6.49 -0.73 10.06
CA CYS A 118 -7.62 -1.59 9.68
C CYS A 118 -8.76 -1.49 10.70
N TYR A 119 -8.48 -1.48 12.01
CA TYR A 119 -9.54 -1.34 13.00
C TYR A 119 -10.19 0.05 13.01
N THR A 120 -9.51 1.11 12.62
CA THR A 120 -10.14 2.41 12.40
C THR A 120 -11.21 2.33 11.32
N ILE A 121 -10.93 1.65 10.22
CA ILE A 121 -11.90 1.42 9.14
C ILE A 121 -13.05 0.52 9.62
N VAL A 122 -12.75 -0.57 10.33
CA VAL A 122 -13.77 -1.47 10.88
C VAL A 122 -14.74 -0.71 11.79
N HIS A 123 -14.21 0.11 12.71
CA HIS A 123 -15.06 0.88 13.63
C HIS A 123 -15.92 1.91 12.92
N ALA A 124 -15.36 2.66 11.98
CA ALA A 124 -16.09 3.64 11.21
C ALA A 124 -17.17 2.98 10.32
N SER A 125 -16.86 1.82 9.71
CA SER A 125 -17.81 1.05 8.93
C SER A 125 -18.94 0.50 9.79
N ASN A 126 -18.65 -0.04 10.96
CA ASN A 126 -19.69 -0.53 11.89
C ASN A 126 -20.60 0.60 12.37
N ASP A 127 -20.04 1.79 12.64
CA ASP A 127 -20.84 2.94 13.03
C ASP A 127 -21.78 3.39 11.89
N ALA A 128 -21.28 3.41 10.64
CA ALA A 128 -22.08 3.69 9.45
C ALA A 128 -23.19 2.66 9.26
N ILE A 129 -22.88 1.37 9.24
CA ILE A 129 -23.83 0.28 9.05
C ILE A 129 -24.98 0.36 10.08
N ALA A 130 -24.65 0.61 11.35
CA ALA A 130 -25.64 0.66 12.42
C ALA A 130 -26.52 1.92 12.40
N ASN A 131 -26.08 3.01 11.80
CA ASN A 131 -26.73 4.31 12.00
C ASN A 131 -27.24 4.98 10.71
N LEU A 132 -26.83 4.57 9.52
CA LEU A 132 -27.26 5.16 8.23
C LEU A 132 -28.77 5.26 8.08
N GLY A 133 -29.52 4.29 8.63
CA GLY A 133 -30.99 4.31 8.61
C GLY A 133 -31.66 5.51 9.30
N LYS A 134 -30.92 6.27 10.12
CA LYS A 134 -31.41 7.46 10.83
C LYS A 134 -31.27 8.74 10.00
N ALA A 135 -30.53 8.70 8.89
CA ALA A 135 -30.13 9.88 8.13
C ALA A 135 -31.19 10.42 7.17
N GLY A 136 -32.30 9.72 6.98
CA GLY A 136 -33.34 10.12 6.04
C GLY A 136 -32.94 10.09 4.58
N LEU A 137 -32.02 9.19 4.22
CA LEU A 137 -31.56 8.98 2.85
C LEU A 137 -32.67 8.36 2.00
N ASP A 138 -32.65 8.62 0.69
CA ASP A 138 -33.44 7.82 -0.25
C ASP A 138 -32.90 6.38 -0.33
N THR A 139 -33.74 5.46 -0.78
CA THR A 139 -33.39 4.04 -0.82
C THR A 139 -32.11 3.76 -1.64
N PRO A 140 -31.95 4.27 -2.86
CA PRO A 140 -30.72 4.02 -3.63
C PRO A 140 -29.45 4.51 -2.94
N THR A 141 -29.47 5.70 -2.33
CA THR A 141 -28.33 6.26 -1.60
C THR A 141 -28.04 5.49 -0.32
N TYR A 142 -29.08 5.13 0.44
CA TYR A 142 -28.95 4.32 1.64
C TYR A 142 -28.29 2.97 1.33
N GLU A 143 -28.82 2.24 0.36
CA GLU A 143 -28.36 0.91 -0.01
C GLU A 143 -26.91 0.95 -0.57
N ARG A 144 -26.59 1.96 -1.36
CA ARG A 144 -25.22 2.15 -1.84
C ARG A 144 -24.26 2.42 -0.68
N PHE A 145 -24.61 3.29 0.26
CA PHE A 145 -23.75 3.58 1.42
C PHE A 145 -23.58 2.38 2.34
N GLN A 146 -24.63 1.59 2.54
CA GLN A 146 -24.53 0.33 3.27
C GLN A 146 -23.53 -0.60 2.60
N SER A 147 -23.61 -0.78 1.28
CA SER A 147 -22.67 -1.62 0.52
C SER A 147 -21.24 -1.08 0.56
N GLU A 148 -21.04 0.24 0.45
CA GLU A 148 -19.71 0.84 0.62
C GLU A 148 -19.13 0.53 2.01
N ALA A 149 -19.92 0.66 3.08
CA ALA A 149 -19.47 0.39 4.45
C ALA A 149 -19.16 -1.10 4.67
N HIS A 150 -19.99 -2.02 4.15
CA HIS A 150 -19.73 -3.45 4.18
C HIS A 150 -18.45 -3.82 3.41
N PHE A 151 -18.27 -3.28 2.21
CA PHE A 151 -17.05 -3.51 1.43
C PHE A 151 -15.79 -3.05 2.17
N LEU A 152 -15.81 -1.85 2.73
CA LEU A 152 -14.64 -1.29 3.45
C LEU A 152 -14.32 -2.11 4.71
N ARG A 153 -15.34 -2.61 5.42
CA ARG A 153 -15.16 -3.53 6.54
C ARG A 153 -14.54 -4.87 6.09
N ALA A 154 -15.07 -5.45 5.00
CA ALA A 154 -14.53 -6.66 4.40
C ALA A 154 -13.05 -6.48 3.98
N TRP A 155 -12.74 -5.36 3.34
CA TRP A 155 -11.39 -5.03 2.92
C TRP A 155 -10.45 -4.95 4.13
N ALA A 156 -10.84 -4.25 5.19
CA ALA A 156 -10.04 -4.12 6.40
C ALA A 156 -9.83 -5.47 7.10
N TYR A 157 -10.86 -6.30 7.23
CA TYR A 157 -10.72 -7.64 7.78
C TYR A 157 -9.88 -8.58 6.90
N SER A 158 -9.95 -8.45 5.58
CA SER A 158 -9.10 -9.23 4.69
C SER A 158 -7.61 -8.94 4.92
N ARG A 159 -7.26 -7.67 5.13
CA ARG A 159 -5.89 -7.26 5.48
C ARG A 159 -5.47 -7.79 6.84
N LEU A 160 -6.28 -7.55 7.86
CA LEU A 160 -6.02 -8.05 9.21
C LEU A 160 -5.78 -9.58 9.21
N ASN A 161 -6.60 -10.32 8.48
CA ASN A 161 -6.49 -11.77 8.46
C ASN A 161 -5.25 -12.28 7.71
N LYS A 162 -4.83 -11.59 6.64
CA LYS A 162 -3.56 -11.89 5.96
C LYS A 162 -2.36 -11.72 6.87
N PHE A 163 -2.38 -10.70 7.74
CA PHE A 163 -1.27 -10.40 8.66
C PHE A 163 -1.26 -11.24 9.93
N TYR A 164 -2.44 -11.42 10.55
CA TYR A 164 -2.52 -11.93 11.93
C TYR A 164 -3.15 -13.32 12.03
N GLN A 165 -3.72 -13.84 10.94
CA GLN A 165 -4.37 -15.16 10.89
C GLN A 165 -5.39 -15.38 12.01
N GLY A 166 -6.39 -14.49 12.04
CA GLY A 166 -7.38 -14.40 13.07
C GLY A 166 -7.19 -13.18 13.95
N VAL A 167 -8.29 -12.49 14.24
CA VAL A 167 -8.32 -11.24 15.02
C VAL A 167 -9.66 -11.13 15.76
N PRO A 168 -9.79 -10.27 16.79
CA PRO A 168 -11.09 -9.99 17.40
C PRO A 168 -12.11 -9.48 16.38
N LEU A 169 -13.28 -10.11 16.32
CA LEU A 169 -14.30 -9.81 15.32
C LEU A 169 -15.37 -8.87 15.89
N TYR A 170 -15.42 -7.64 15.37
CA TYR A 170 -16.41 -6.61 15.70
C TYR A 170 -17.30 -6.34 14.50
N LEU A 171 -18.60 -6.65 14.61
CA LEU A 171 -19.62 -6.44 13.57
C LEU A 171 -20.64 -5.35 13.94
N GLU A 172 -20.44 -4.71 15.07
CA GLU A 172 -21.25 -3.65 15.63
C GLU A 172 -20.37 -2.57 16.26
N PRO A 173 -20.89 -1.36 16.52
CA PRO A 173 -20.13 -0.33 17.22
C PRO A 173 -19.60 -0.81 18.56
N VAL A 174 -18.36 -0.40 18.87
CA VAL A 174 -17.69 -0.80 20.12
C VAL A 174 -18.21 0.03 21.28
N THR A 175 -18.58 -0.63 22.36
CA THR A 175 -18.99 -0.04 23.65
C THR A 175 -18.04 -0.52 24.76
N ASN A 176 -18.21 0.05 25.95
CA ASN A 176 -17.45 -0.39 27.12
C ASN A 176 -17.73 -1.87 27.48
N GLU A 177 -18.91 -2.37 27.13
CA GLU A 177 -19.34 -3.75 27.43
C GLU A 177 -18.76 -4.76 26.43
N ASN A 178 -18.53 -4.36 25.17
CA ASN A 178 -18.10 -5.27 24.10
C ASN A 178 -16.65 -5.04 23.62
N CYS A 179 -15.88 -4.12 24.23
CA CYS A 179 -14.55 -3.74 23.78
C CYS A 179 -13.46 -4.80 23.97
N THR A 180 -13.73 -5.86 24.74
CA THR A 180 -12.77 -6.94 25.03
C THR A 180 -13.22 -8.24 24.41
N LYS A 181 -13.00 -8.45 23.12
CA LYS A 181 -13.27 -9.71 22.44
C LYS A 181 -12.00 -10.56 22.33
N VAL A 182 -12.13 -11.86 22.45
CA VAL A 182 -11.06 -12.81 22.15
C VAL A 182 -10.83 -12.85 20.63
N GLN A 183 -9.68 -13.35 20.23
CA GLN A 183 -9.34 -13.59 18.83
C GLN A 183 -10.30 -14.63 18.22
N SER A 184 -10.92 -14.29 17.11
CA SER A 184 -11.63 -15.23 16.24
C SER A 184 -10.63 -15.98 15.35
N SER A 185 -11.05 -17.13 14.84
CA SER A 185 -10.23 -17.91 13.91
C SER A 185 -10.09 -17.20 12.54
N ALA A 186 -9.06 -17.55 11.80
CA ALA A 186 -8.88 -17.05 10.43
C ALA A 186 -10.06 -17.43 9.51
N GLU A 187 -10.64 -18.61 9.71
CA GLU A 187 -11.80 -19.06 8.95
C GLU A 187 -13.03 -18.18 9.21
N GLU A 188 -13.32 -17.84 10.48
CA GLU A 188 -14.42 -16.93 10.83
C GLU A 188 -14.25 -15.55 10.22
N ILE A 189 -13.01 -15.03 10.17
CA ILE A 189 -12.73 -13.74 9.54
C ILE A 189 -12.94 -13.82 8.02
N TRP A 190 -12.43 -14.88 7.34
CA TRP A 190 -12.67 -15.03 5.90
C TRP A 190 -14.15 -15.18 5.57
N LYS A 191 -14.90 -15.92 6.40
CA LYS A 191 -16.34 -16.03 6.24
C LYS A 191 -17.02 -14.66 6.34
N THR A 192 -16.63 -13.83 7.29
CA THR A 192 -17.15 -12.45 7.42
C THR A 192 -16.84 -11.61 6.18
N VAL A 193 -15.64 -11.72 5.62
CA VAL A 193 -15.27 -11.04 4.37
C VAL A 193 -16.17 -11.48 3.22
N ILE A 194 -16.43 -12.78 3.11
CA ILE A 194 -17.31 -13.35 2.09
C ILE A 194 -18.75 -12.86 2.29
N ASP A 195 -19.26 -12.87 3.51
CA ASP A 195 -20.63 -12.45 3.83
C ASP A 195 -20.84 -10.96 3.50
N ASP A 196 -19.89 -10.08 3.88
CA ASP A 196 -19.94 -8.64 3.57
C ASP A 196 -19.84 -8.37 2.05
N CYS A 197 -18.97 -9.07 1.33
CA CYS A 197 -18.90 -8.95 -0.13
C CYS A 197 -20.17 -9.48 -0.80
N THR A 198 -20.77 -10.54 -0.27
CA THR A 198 -22.03 -11.09 -0.79
C THR A 198 -23.16 -10.08 -0.61
N TYR A 199 -23.24 -9.41 0.55
CA TYR A 199 -24.17 -8.30 0.74
C TYR A 199 -24.06 -7.25 -0.36
N CYS A 200 -22.82 -6.83 -0.70
CA CYS A 200 -22.58 -5.86 -1.76
C CYS A 200 -23.02 -6.35 -3.14
N ILE A 201 -22.75 -7.60 -3.45
CA ILE A 201 -23.05 -8.23 -4.76
C ILE A 201 -24.56 -8.35 -4.96
N ASP A 202 -25.29 -8.74 -3.92
CA ASP A 202 -26.74 -8.98 -3.97
C ASP A 202 -27.56 -7.68 -3.98
N ASN A 203 -26.94 -6.54 -3.66
CA ASN A 203 -27.61 -5.26 -3.59
C ASN A 203 -27.83 -4.66 -5.00
N GLU A 204 -29.08 -4.49 -5.41
CA GLU A 204 -29.43 -3.96 -6.74
C GLU A 204 -29.00 -2.49 -6.98
N TYR A 205 -28.85 -1.70 -5.91
CA TYR A 205 -28.43 -0.29 -5.99
C TYR A 205 -26.92 -0.10 -5.93
N PHE A 206 -26.14 -1.16 -5.73
CA PHE A 206 -24.70 -1.06 -5.76
C PHE A 206 -24.20 -1.16 -7.20
N PRO A 207 -23.36 -0.22 -7.70
CA PRO A 207 -22.97 -0.20 -9.10
C PRO A 207 -22.10 -1.39 -9.49
N ASP A 208 -22.27 -1.90 -10.72
CA ASP A 208 -21.43 -2.98 -11.24
C ASP A 208 -19.97 -2.58 -11.33
N ASN A 209 -19.69 -1.34 -11.77
CA ASN A 209 -18.35 -0.74 -11.81
C ASN A 209 -18.39 0.76 -11.49
N THR A 210 -17.21 1.33 -11.28
CA THR A 210 -17.02 2.75 -10.97
C THR A 210 -16.03 3.44 -11.92
N ILE A 211 -15.91 2.94 -13.15
CA ILE A 211 -14.97 3.42 -14.17
C ILE A 211 -15.28 4.87 -14.56
N THR A 212 -16.55 5.23 -14.69
CA THR A 212 -16.98 6.57 -15.13
C THR A 212 -17.73 7.36 -14.06
N ASN A 213 -18.38 6.67 -13.13
CA ASN A 213 -19.15 7.26 -12.05
C ASN A 213 -18.69 6.70 -10.71
N TYR A 214 -18.74 7.55 -9.67
CA TYR A 214 -18.28 7.16 -8.32
C TYR A 214 -16.82 6.70 -8.26
N ILE A 215 -15.95 7.28 -9.08
CA ILE A 215 -14.52 6.99 -9.10
C ILE A 215 -13.95 7.06 -7.69
N GLY A 216 -13.07 6.11 -7.34
CA GLY A 216 -12.55 5.97 -5.98
C GLY A 216 -13.49 5.30 -4.97
N ARG A 217 -14.69 4.89 -5.41
CA ARG A 217 -15.64 4.12 -4.60
C ARG A 217 -15.65 2.65 -5.02
N PRO A 218 -15.98 1.72 -4.12
CA PRO A 218 -16.09 0.31 -4.48
C PRO A 218 -17.34 0.03 -5.31
N SER A 219 -17.36 -1.13 -5.95
CA SER A 219 -18.40 -1.61 -6.84
C SER A 219 -18.66 -3.10 -6.62
N LYS A 220 -19.67 -3.67 -7.30
CA LYS A 220 -19.87 -5.14 -7.32
C LYS A 220 -18.63 -5.86 -7.87
N GLY A 221 -18.00 -5.34 -8.93
CA GLY A 221 -16.77 -5.92 -9.45
C GLY A 221 -15.64 -5.93 -8.41
N ALA A 222 -15.51 -4.87 -7.60
CA ALA A 222 -14.56 -4.85 -6.48
C ALA A 222 -14.93 -5.87 -5.39
N ALA A 223 -16.23 -6.03 -5.09
CA ALA A 223 -16.70 -7.03 -4.13
C ALA A 223 -16.46 -8.47 -4.62
N TYR A 224 -16.70 -8.76 -5.91
CA TYR A 224 -16.32 -10.04 -6.51
C TYR A 224 -14.83 -10.30 -6.44
N ALA A 225 -14.00 -9.31 -6.79
CA ALA A 225 -12.54 -9.46 -6.72
C ALA A 225 -12.07 -9.75 -5.28
N LEU A 226 -12.61 -9.05 -4.29
CA LEU A 226 -12.24 -9.25 -2.88
C LEU A 226 -12.72 -10.61 -2.35
N ARG A 227 -13.94 -11.02 -2.71
CA ARG A 227 -14.50 -12.33 -2.32
C ARG A 227 -13.75 -13.48 -2.99
N GLY A 228 -13.41 -13.36 -4.27
CA GLY A 228 -12.58 -14.32 -4.97
C GLY A 228 -11.19 -14.46 -4.32
N MET A 229 -10.58 -13.38 -3.90
CA MET A 229 -9.33 -13.45 -3.11
C MET A 229 -9.52 -14.16 -1.76
N ALA A 230 -10.65 -13.95 -1.06
CA ALA A 230 -10.95 -14.66 0.18
C ALA A 230 -11.09 -16.18 -0.07
N TYR A 231 -11.79 -16.57 -1.13
CA TYR A 231 -11.89 -17.98 -1.55
C TYR A 231 -10.52 -18.58 -1.90
N MET A 232 -9.62 -17.83 -2.54
CA MET A 232 -8.24 -18.27 -2.78
C MET A 232 -7.50 -18.61 -1.47
N TRP A 233 -7.63 -17.76 -0.44
CA TRP A 233 -7.05 -18.01 0.87
C TRP A 233 -7.66 -19.23 1.56
N MET A 234 -8.94 -19.50 1.36
CA MET A 234 -9.63 -20.69 1.85
C MET A 234 -9.39 -21.94 0.98
N LYS A 235 -8.66 -21.80 -0.13
CA LYS A 235 -8.42 -22.86 -1.13
C LYS A 235 -9.68 -23.36 -1.84
N GLU A 236 -10.72 -22.53 -1.88
CA GLU A 236 -11.97 -22.77 -2.61
C GLU A 236 -11.84 -22.24 -4.04
N TYR A 237 -10.95 -22.86 -4.82
CA TYR A 237 -10.51 -22.32 -6.12
C TYR A 237 -11.62 -22.20 -7.15
N SER A 238 -12.59 -23.11 -7.19
CA SER A 238 -13.72 -23.03 -8.13
C SER A 238 -14.65 -21.85 -7.83
N ALA A 239 -14.85 -21.52 -6.54
CA ALA A 239 -15.62 -20.35 -6.16
C ALA A 239 -14.84 -19.06 -6.51
N ALA A 240 -13.53 -19.06 -6.28
CA ALA A 240 -12.66 -17.93 -6.66
C ALA A 240 -12.68 -17.67 -8.17
N GLU A 241 -12.58 -18.72 -9.01
CA GLU A 241 -12.65 -18.62 -10.47
C GLU A 241 -13.97 -17.98 -10.91
N SER A 242 -15.09 -18.47 -10.38
CA SER A 242 -16.42 -17.92 -10.69
C SER A 242 -16.57 -16.44 -10.36
N ASP A 243 -15.99 -16.01 -9.23
CA ASP A 243 -15.99 -14.62 -8.82
C ASP A 243 -15.08 -13.75 -9.70
N PHE A 244 -13.88 -14.22 -10.05
CA PHE A 244 -13.00 -13.47 -10.95
C PHE A 244 -13.58 -13.33 -12.36
N GLU A 245 -14.28 -14.33 -12.88
CA GLU A 245 -15.05 -14.19 -14.12
C GLU A 245 -16.18 -13.16 -14.00
N ALA A 246 -16.79 -13.05 -12.81
CA ALA A 246 -17.84 -12.06 -12.57
C ALA A 246 -17.32 -10.63 -12.61
N VAL A 247 -16.06 -10.38 -12.26
CA VAL A 247 -15.42 -9.06 -12.39
C VAL A 247 -15.50 -8.55 -13.84
N GLY A 248 -15.17 -9.40 -14.82
CA GLY A 248 -15.30 -9.06 -16.24
C GLY A 248 -16.76 -8.79 -16.65
N ARG A 249 -17.73 -9.54 -16.10
CA ARG A 249 -19.17 -9.28 -16.34
C ARG A 249 -19.65 -7.94 -15.78
N CYS A 250 -18.96 -7.39 -14.78
CA CYS A 250 -19.21 -6.05 -14.26
C CYS A 250 -18.64 -4.91 -15.16
N GLY A 251 -17.95 -5.24 -16.25
CA GLY A 251 -17.42 -4.27 -17.20
C GLY A 251 -15.96 -3.88 -16.97
N TYR A 252 -15.26 -4.56 -16.08
CA TYR A 252 -13.81 -4.44 -15.96
C TYR A 252 -13.12 -5.32 -17.01
N ASP A 253 -11.97 -4.88 -17.51
CA ASP A 253 -11.21 -5.61 -18.53
C ASP A 253 -9.72 -5.29 -18.40
N LEU A 254 -8.87 -6.13 -18.99
CA LEU A 254 -7.44 -5.94 -19.01
C LEU A 254 -7.05 -4.70 -19.83
N TRP A 255 -6.02 -4.01 -19.41
CA TRP A 255 -5.42 -2.91 -20.14
C TRP A 255 -4.93 -3.35 -21.52
N GLN A 256 -5.31 -2.65 -22.58
CA GLN A 256 -4.98 -2.98 -23.96
C GLN A 256 -3.82 -2.14 -24.54
N GLY A 257 -3.28 -1.20 -23.76
CA GLY A 257 -2.16 -0.36 -24.16
C GLY A 257 -0.80 -0.95 -23.82
N LYS A 258 0.26 -0.14 -23.93
CA LYS A 258 1.58 -0.55 -23.46
C LYS A 258 1.59 -0.63 -21.95
N TYR A 259 2.31 -1.61 -21.40
CA TYR A 259 2.39 -1.83 -19.96
C TYR A 259 2.82 -0.58 -19.16
N ILE A 260 3.81 0.16 -19.66
CA ILE A 260 4.28 1.39 -19.00
C ILE A 260 3.21 2.50 -18.95
N ASP A 261 2.38 2.61 -19.99
CA ASP A 261 1.37 3.66 -20.08
C ASP A 261 0.23 3.44 -19.08
N PHE A 262 0.03 2.20 -18.60
CA PHE A 262 -0.96 1.88 -17.58
C PHE A 262 -0.75 2.66 -16.26
N PHE A 263 0.49 2.99 -15.94
CA PHE A 263 0.87 3.64 -14.69
C PHE A 263 0.98 5.18 -14.81
N THR A 264 0.46 5.77 -15.89
CA THR A 264 0.43 7.21 -16.05
C THR A 264 -0.89 7.81 -15.55
N PRO A 265 -0.91 9.10 -15.13
CA PRO A 265 -2.13 9.75 -14.64
C PRO A 265 -3.29 9.71 -15.63
N GLU A 266 -3.00 9.74 -16.94
CA GLU A 266 -4.03 9.71 -17.99
C GLU A 266 -4.81 8.38 -18.00
N ASN A 267 -4.24 7.31 -17.45
CA ASN A 267 -4.79 5.95 -17.49
C ASN A 267 -5.22 5.43 -16.10
N GLU A 268 -5.18 6.28 -15.08
CA GLU A 268 -5.56 5.88 -13.70
C GLU A 268 -7.02 5.43 -13.53
N HIS A 269 -7.86 5.72 -14.53
CA HIS A 269 -9.27 5.30 -14.58
C HIS A 269 -9.53 4.23 -15.65
N SER A 270 -8.50 3.51 -16.07
CA SER A 270 -8.66 2.44 -17.06
C SER A 270 -9.58 1.31 -16.54
N PRO A 271 -10.20 0.53 -17.44
CA PRO A 271 -11.07 -0.59 -17.04
C PRO A 271 -10.40 -1.67 -16.19
N GLU A 272 -9.06 -1.70 -16.12
CA GLU A 272 -8.33 -2.65 -15.26
C GLU A 272 -8.28 -2.19 -13.80
N MET A 273 -8.53 -0.89 -13.53
CA MET A 273 -8.52 -0.33 -12.18
C MET A 273 -9.84 -0.62 -11.44
N ILE A 274 -9.89 -1.74 -10.73
CA ILE A 274 -11.11 -2.22 -10.06
C ILE A 274 -11.49 -1.36 -8.86
N PHE A 275 -10.52 -1.01 -8.02
CA PHE A 275 -10.69 -0.13 -6.86
C PHE A 275 -9.36 0.50 -6.51
N ALA A 276 -9.30 1.83 -6.58
CA ALA A 276 -8.11 2.60 -6.26
C ALA A 276 -8.48 3.84 -5.43
N ILE A 277 -7.66 4.13 -4.42
CA ILE A 277 -7.76 5.38 -3.67
C ILE A 277 -7.21 6.50 -4.54
N GLN A 278 -8.02 7.54 -4.74
CA GLN A 278 -7.65 8.67 -5.59
C GLN A 278 -6.84 9.69 -4.78
N TYR A 279 -5.65 10.02 -5.27
CA TYR A 279 -4.78 11.05 -4.70
C TYR A 279 -4.76 12.26 -5.63
N ASP A 280 -4.78 13.46 -5.04
CA ASP A 280 -4.72 14.72 -5.77
C ASP A 280 -3.97 15.76 -4.94
N GLU A 281 -2.84 16.22 -5.46
CA GLU A 281 -1.99 17.18 -4.76
C GLU A 281 -2.66 18.56 -4.63
N GLU A 282 -3.41 19.01 -5.64
CA GLU A 282 -4.05 20.33 -5.65
C GLU A 282 -5.11 20.44 -4.56
N SER A 283 -5.86 19.38 -4.32
CA SER A 283 -6.87 19.33 -3.24
C SER A 283 -6.25 19.08 -1.84
N GLY A 284 -4.95 18.80 -1.79
CA GLY A 284 -4.25 18.51 -0.54
C GLY A 284 -4.32 17.05 -0.08
N TYR A 285 -4.91 16.19 -0.89
CA TYR A 285 -4.93 14.73 -0.68
C TYR A 285 -3.80 14.09 -1.49
N CYS A 286 -2.59 14.08 -0.95
CA CYS A 286 -1.44 13.49 -1.62
C CYS A 286 -0.83 12.38 -0.77
N ASP A 287 -0.06 11.53 -1.42
CA ASP A 287 0.84 10.59 -0.74
C ASP A 287 2.29 11.08 -0.83
N ASN A 288 3.22 10.31 -0.32
CA ASN A 288 4.65 10.55 -0.40
C ASN A 288 5.40 9.35 -0.97
N ILE A 289 4.70 8.49 -1.71
CA ILE A 289 5.25 7.23 -2.25
C ILE A 289 6.39 7.54 -3.22
N GLU A 290 6.22 8.49 -4.10
CA GLU A 290 7.27 8.89 -5.06
C GLU A 290 8.53 9.37 -4.36
N GLN A 291 8.41 10.22 -3.33
CA GLN A 291 9.55 10.66 -2.53
C GLN A 291 10.24 9.50 -1.83
N ALA A 292 9.48 8.53 -1.37
CA ALA A 292 10.00 7.38 -0.65
C ALA A 292 10.70 6.38 -1.56
N LEU A 293 10.03 6.00 -2.65
CA LEU A 293 10.48 4.95 -3.56
C LEU A 293 11.44 5.50 -4.62
N GLY A 294 11.32 6.77 -4.96
CA GLY A 294 12.14 7.41 -5.98
C GLY A 294 13.62 7.43 -5.66
N ALA A 295 14.45 7.25 -6.67
CA ALA A 295 15.88 7.34 -6.53
C ALA A 295 16.30 8.79 -6.21
N ARG A 296 17.22 8.97 -5.25
CA ARG A 296 17.63 10.28 -4.74
C ARG A 296 18.15 11.22 -5.82
N ASP A 297 18.91 10.69 -6.75
CA ASP A 297 19.59 11.49 -7.77
C ASP A 297 18.73 11.76 -9.01
N THR A 298 17.61 11.04 -9.19
CA THR A 298 16.72 11.21 -10.35
C THR A 298 15.39 11.84 -9.99
N TYR A 299 14.83 11.52 -8.82
CA TYR A 299 13.51 11.94 -8.38
C TYR A 299 13.52 12.72 -7.06
N GLY A 300 14.72 13.00 -6.49
CA GLY A 300 14.82 13.65 -5.17
C GLY A 300 14.34 12.79 -4.00
N GLY A 301 14.10 11.50 -4.23
CA GLY A 301 13.62 10.55 -3.24
C GLY A 301 14.69 10.07 -2.27
N TRP A 302 14.32 9.11 -1.41
CA TRP A 302 15.22 8.58 -0.38
C TRP A 302 16.06 7.39 -0.82
N THR A 303 15.77 6.76 -1.97
CA THR A 303 16.42 5.53 -2.45
C THR A 303 16.35 4.39 -1.42
N GLU A 304 15.27 4.33 -0.66
CA GLU A 304 15.12 3.33 0.41
C GLU A 304 14.79 1.97 -0.14
N VAL A 305 14.03 1.91 -1.23
CA VAL A 305 13.58 0.68 -1.88
C VAL A 305 14.35 0.44 -3.17
N LYS A 306 14.83 -0.78 -3.32
CA LYS A 306 15.51 -1.26 -4.52
C LYS A 306 14.98 -2.64 -4.89
N PRO A 307 14.94 -3.00 -6.16
CA PRO A 307 14.64 -4.38 -6.53
C PRO A 307 15.69 -5.33 -5.96
N ALA A 308 15.25 -6.45 -5.40
CA ALA A 308 16.14 -7.54 -5.03
C ALA A 308 16.73 -8.19 -6.29
N ALA A 309 17.96 -8.66 -6.21
CA ALA A 309 18.60 -9.33 -7.35
C ALA A 309 17.80 -10.56 -7.79
N ASP A 310 17.30 -11.35 -6.84
CA ASP A 310 16.51 -12.54 -7.13
C ASP A 310 15.19 -12.20 -7.83
N PHE A 311 14.56 -11.05 -7.49
CA PHE A 311 13.37 -10.57 -8.20
C PHE A 311 13.67 -10.25 -9.67
N VAL A 312 14.80 -9.61 -9.95
CA VAL A 312 15.24 -9.32 -11.33
C VAL A 312 15.48 -10.62 -12.10
N ASP A 313 15.98 -11.65 -11.44
CA ASP A 313 16.25 -12.95 -12.05
C ASP A 313 14.98 -13.78 -12.34
N TYR A 314 13.83 -13.45 -11.72
CA TYR A 314 12.53 -14.07 -12.06
C TYR A 314 12.00 -13.68 -13.44
N TYR A 315 12.41 -12.56 -13.99
CA TYR A 315 12.04 -12.24 -15.38
C TYR A 315 12.69 -13.25 -16.32
N GLU A 316 11.88 -13.89 -17.14
CA GLU A 316 12.30 -14.91 -18.09
C GLU A 316 13.01 -14.30 -19.31
N ASN A 317 13.59 -15.12 -20.15
CA ASN A 317 13.98 -14.74 -21.51
C ASN A 317 12.72 -14.44 -22.34
N ALA A 318 12.86 -13.69 -23.44
CA ALA A 318 11.73 -13.32 -24.31
C ALA A 318 11.01 -14.52 -24.93
N ASP A 319 11.63 -15.69 -24.95
CA ASP A 319 11.04 -16.95 -25.41
C ASP A 319 10.33 -17.74 -24.29
N GLY A 320 10.23 -17.21 -23.09
CA GLY A 320 9.60 -17.83 -21.93
C GLY A 320 10.48 -18.85 -21.21
N THR A 321 11.75 -18.99 -21.58
CA THR A 321 12.68 -19.87 -20.87
C THR A 321 13.26 -19.17 -19.66
N LYS A 322 13.56 -19.94 -18.60
CA LYS A 322 14.17 -19.39 -17.38
C LYS A 322 15.54 -18.77 -17.69
N PHE A 323 15.75 -17.57 -17.13
CA PHE A 323 17.03 -16.88 -17.24
C PHE A 323 18.13 -17.58 -16.43
N ASP A 324 19.34 -17.63 -16.99
CA ASP A 324 20.55 -18.18 -16.34
C ASP A 324 21.76 -17.31 -16.70
N TRP A 325 22.33 -16.66 -15.70
CA TRP A 325 23.52 -15.84 -15.84
C TRP A 325 24.69 -16.55 -16.52
N SER A 326 24.87 -17.84 -16.26
CA SER A 326 25.97 -18.62 -16.86
C SER A 326 25.83 -18.87 -18.37
N LYS A 327 24.66 -18.55 -18.92
CA LYS A 327 24.41 -18.64 -20.38
C LYS A 327 24.69 -17.32 -21.11
N VAL A 328 24.96 -16.25 -20.39
CA VAL A 328 25.32 -14.97 -20.99
C VAL A 328 26.78 -15.03 -21.42
N PRO A 329 27.13 -14.68 -22.67
CA PRO A 329 28.50 -14.70 -23.16
C PRO A 329 29.44 -13.87 -22.28
N GLY A 330 30.54 -14.49 -21.82
CA GLY A 330 31.52 -13.88 -20.91
C GLY A 330 31.14 -13.90 -19.43
N LEU A 331 30.04 -14.56 -19.05
CA LEU A 331 29.61 -14.79 -17.67
C LEU A 331 29.53 -16.29 -17.32
N GLU A 332 30.18 -17.16 -18.07
CA GLU A 332 30.06 -18.63 -17.92
C GLU A 332 30.45 -19.11 -16.52
N ASP A 333 31.37 -18.40 -15.87
CA ASP A 333 31.83 -18.71 -14.51
C ASP A 333 30.93 -18.11 -13.40
N TRP A 334 29.81 -17.46 -13.73
CA TRP A 334 28.94 -16.76 -12.76
C TRP A 334 28.61 -17.59 -11.52
N ASN A 335 28.24 -18.83 -11.72
CA ASN A 335 27.83 -19.73 -10.64
C ASN A 335 29.00 -20.20 -9.75
N ASN A 336 30.24 -20.04 -10.21
CA ASN A 336 31.45 -20.36 -9.46
C ASN A 336 31.96 -19.21 -8.60
N LEU A 337 31.35 -18.01 -8.72
CA LEU A 337 31.74 -16.81 -8.04
C LEU A 337 30.77 -16.46 -6.91
N THR A 338 31.32 -15.95 -5.81
CA THR A 338 30.51 -15.37 -4.73
C THR A 338 29.87 -14.05 -5.18
N ALA A 339 28.80 -13.59 -4.50
CA ALA A 339 28.13 -12.32 -4.80
C ALA A 339 29.10 -11.12 -4.85
N LYS A 340 30.10 -11.06 -3.92
CA LYS A 340 31.14 -10.01 -3.95
C LYS A 340 32.05 -10.11 -5.18
N GLN A 341 32.39 -11.31 -5.59
CA GLN A 341 33.23 -11.54 -6.76
C GLN A 341 32.50 -11.19 -8.07
N ARG A 342 31.20 -11.47 -8.17
CA ARG A 342 30.36 -11.10 -9.32
C ARG A 342 30.29 -9.59 -9.56
N ALA A 343 30.60 -8.76 -8.57
CA ALA A 343 30.66 -7.31 -8.72
C ALA A 343 31.64 -6.85 -9.83
N VAL A 344 32.62 -7.67 -10.20
CA VAL A 344 33.56 -7.38 -11.30
C VAL A 344 32.84 -7.16 -12.63
N PHE A 345 31.73 -7.87 -12.88
CA PHE A 345 30.97 -7.78 -14.11
C PHE A 345 30.17 -6.47 -14.23
N PHE A 346 29.91 -5.82 -13.10
CA PHE A 346 29.18 -4.53 -13.03
C PHE A 346 30.14 -3.32 -13.01
N CYS A 347 31.42 -3.53 -13.15
CA CYS A 347 32.40 -2.44 -13.24
C CYS A 347 32.29 -1.73 -14.59
N ARG A 348 32.44 -0.40 -14.57
CA ARG A 348 32.54 0.41 -15.79
C ARG A 348 33.77 0.11 -16.60
N ASP A 349 33.74 0.43 -17.87
CA ASP A 349 34.93 0.40 -18.76
C ASP A 349 36.00 1.43 -18.33
N GLY A 350 37.25 1.20 -18.70
CA GLY A 350 38.31 2.14 -18.55
C GLY A 350 39.01 2.19 -17.19
N LEU A 351 38.75 1.27 -16.27
CA LEU A 351 39.39 1.26 -14.93
C LEU A 351 40.89 1.00 -14.98
N ASN A 352 41.41 0.31 -16.00
CA ASN A 352 42.85 0.09 -16.18
C ASN A 352 43.50 1.20 -16.98
N SER A 353 42.81 1.74 -17.98
CA SER A 353 43.38 2.72 -18.92
C SER A 353 43.32 4.15 -18.40
N SER A 354 42.35 4.49 -17.54
CA SER A 354 42.17 5.86 -17.04
C SER A 354 42.74 6.08 -15.64
N LYS A 355 43.71 6.99 -15.53
CA LYS A 355 44.26 7.42 -14.23
C LYS A 355 43.21 8.10 -13.35
N ALA A 356 42.23 8.78 -13.97
CA ALA A 356 41.12 9.44 -13.24
C ALA A 356 40.22 8.45 -12.51
N LEU A 357 40.24 7.17 -12.89
CA LEU A 357 39.41 6.12 -12.30
C LEU A 357 40.18 5.20 -11.32
N ALA A 358 41.43 5.59 -10.94
CA ALA A 358 42.24 4.75 -10.05
C ALA A 358 41.61 4.43 -8.70
N SER A 359 40.86 5.38 -8.13
CA SER A 359 40.12 5.16 -6.87
C SER A 359 39.02 4.12 -7.05
N GLN A 360 38.25 4.19 -8.14
CA GLN A 360 37.17 3.24 -8.44
C GLN A 360 37.73 1.84 -8.71
N LYS A 361 38.85 1.74 -9.43
CA LYS A 361 39.57 0.47 -9.61
C LYS A 361 39.97 -0.13 -8.28
N SER A 362 40.56 0.67 -7.38
CA SER A 362 40.97 0.20 -6.06
C SER A 362 39.75 -0.31 -5.23
N GLN A 363 38.63 0.36 -5.31
CA GLN A 363 37.38 -0.09 -4.66
C GLN A 363 36.86 -1.40 -5.27
N ALA A 364 36.83 -1.52 -6.60
CA ALA A 364 36.42 -2.75 -7.28
C ALA A 364 37.28 -3.94 -6.84
N ILE A 365 38.63 -3.77 -6.84
CA ILE A 365 39.57 -4.80 -6.37
C ILE A 365 39.34 -5.16 -4.90
N LYS A 366 39.07 -4.17 -4.05
CA LYS A 366 38.76 -4.40 -2.63
C LYS A 366 37.50 -5.26 -2.45
N ILE A 367 36.50 -5.10 -3.33
CA ILE A 367 35.20 -5.84 -3.27
C ILE A 367 35.38 -7.23 -3.84
N CYS A 368 35.86 -7.38 -5.07
CA CYS A 368 35.87 -8.66 -5.77
C CYS A 368 37.19 -9.48 -5.60
N GLY A 369 38.26 -8.86 -5.10
CA GLY A 369 39.55 -9.47 -5.01
C GLY A 369 40.44 -9.23 -6.27
N SER A 370 41.75 -9.09 -6.07
CA SER A 370 42.70 -8.81 -7.18
C SER A 370 42.69 -9.89 -8.27
N ASP A 371 42.67 -11.16 -7.86
CA ASP A 371 42.73 -12.29 -8.79
C ASP A 371 41.50 -12.37 -9.66
N VAL A 372 40.31 -12.15 -9.04
CA VAL A 372 39.03 -12.10 -9.76
C VAL A 372 38.99 -10.89 -10.69
N PHE A 373 39.41 -9.73 -10.21
CA PHE A 373 39.45 -8.53 -11.04
C PHE A 373 40.35 -8.74 -12.28
N ASN A 374 41.56 -9.21 -12.08
CA ASN A 374 42.52 -9.44 -13.19
C ASN A 374 42.08 -10.52 -14.18
N ARG A 375 41.29 -11.50 -13.71
CA ARG A 375 40.81 -12.61 -14.56
C ARG A 375 39.60 -12.23 -15.37
N TYR A 376 38.62 -11.51 -14.80
CA TYR A 376 37.30 -11.33 -15.41
C TYR A 376 37.01 -9.90 -15.88
N TYR A 377 37.71 -8.89 -15.38
CA TYR A 377 37.47 -7.52 -15.79
C TYR A 377 37.93 -7.26 -17.21
N LEU A 378 37.07 -6.63 -18.01
CA LEU A 378 37.39 -6.13 -19.34
C LEU A 378 37.51 -4.60 -19.30
N ASP A 379 38.65 -4.03 -19.71
CA ASP A 379 38.87 -2.57 -19.70
C ASP A 379 38.03 -1.86 -20.79
N ASN A 380 37.59 -2.61 -21.79
CA ASN A 380 36.65 -2.18 -22.84
C ASN A 380 35.65 -3.32 -23.12
N GLY A 381 34.37 -3.00 -23.10
CA GLY A 381 33.32 -3.95 -23.34
C GLY A 381 32.76 -4.65 -22.10
N ASN A 382 33.20 -4.28 -20.88
CA ASN A 382 32.64 -4.80 -19.64
C ASN A 382 31.20 -4.31 -19.44
N GLU A 383 30.93 -3.02 -19.73
CA GLU A 383 29.59 -2.44 -19.73
C GLU A 383 28.68 -3.13 -20.77
N ALA A 384 29.18 -3.34 -21.97
CA ALA A 384 28.42 -4.00 -23.02
C ALA A 384 28.06 -5.44 -22.66
N ARG A 385 28.98 -6.17 -22.03
CA ARG A 385 28.76 -7.54 -21.57
C ARG A 385 27.64 -7.65 -20.55
N ILE A 386 27.63 -6.77 -19.55
CA ILE A 386 26.56 -6.82 -18.54
C ILE A 386 25.24 -6.33 -19.11
N LYS A 387 25.22 -5.34 -19.99
CA LYS A 387 24.00 -4.92 -20.69
C LYS A 387 23.36 -6.07 -21.47
N ALA A 388 24.17 -6.86 -22.15
CA ALA A 388 23.69 -8.02 -22.93
C ALA A 388 22.92 -9.04 -22.07
N ALA A 389 23.17 -9.12 -20.76
CA ALA A 389 22.43 -9.97 -19.84
C ALA A 389 20.97 -9.53 -19.66
N TYR A 390 20.64 -8.29 -19.98
CA TYR A 390 19.30 -7.71 -19.87
C TYR A 390 18.62 -7.53 -21.24
N ASP A 391 19.31 -7.89 -22.31
CA ASP A 391 18.71 -7.96 -23.64
C ASP A 391 17.98 -9.29 -23.80
N ASN A 392 17.02 -9.33 -24.70
CA ASN A 392 16.23 -10.52 -24.98
C ASN A 392 15.57 -11.19 -23.73
N ARG A 393 15.18 -10.34 -22.75
CA ARG A 393 14.41 -10.71 -21.57
C ARG A 393 12.94 -10.35 -21.77
N ASP A 394 12.06 -10.77 -20.86
CA ASP A 394 10.69 -10.31 -20.79
C ASP A 394 10.63 -8.78 -20.95
N PRO A 395 9.85 -8.25 -21.90
CA PRO A 395 9.82 -6.81 -22.19
C PRO A 395 9.40 -5.95 -20.99
N ARG A 396 8.69 -6.52 -20.00
CA ARG A 396 8.33 -5.84 -18.75
C ARG A 396 9.54 -5.53 -17.88
N LEU A 397 10.64 -6.28 -17.99
CA LEU A 397 11.84 -6.05 -17.21
C LEU A 397 12.33 -4.59 -17.34
N LYS A 398 12.56 -4.13 -18.57
CA LYS A 398 13.06 -2.77 -18.84
C LYS A 398 12.01 -1.66 -18.57
N GLN A 399 10.75 -2.02 -18.44
CA GLN A 399 9.67 -1.10 -18.07
C GLN A 399 9.50 -0.97 -16.56
N THR A 400 9.98 -1.94 -15.79
CA THR A 400 9.83 -2.00 -14.33
C THR A 400 11.15 -1.71 -13.61
N ILE A 401 12.27 -2.14 -14.17
CA ILE A 401 13.59 -2.11 -13.53
C ILE A 401 14.56 -1.27 -14.35
N VAL A 402 15.24 -0.34 -13.68
CA VAL A 402 16.40 0.36 -14.27
C VAL A 402 17.57 -0.61 -14.33
N THR A 403 17.88 -1.05 -15.55
CA THR A 403 18.96 -2.02 -15.80
C THR A 403 20.33 -1.33 -15.87
N PRO A 404 21.45 -2.06 -15.63
CA PRO A 404 22.77 -1.48 -15.64
C PRO A 404 23.11 -0.75 -16.94
N TYR A 405 23.67 0.44 -16.81
CA TYR A 405 24.13 1.32 -17.90
C TYR A 405 23.03 1.84 -18.86
N GLU A 406 21.77 1.57 -18.60
CA GLU A 406 20.68 2.27 -19.29
C GLU A 406 20.56 3.70 -18.77
N PRO A 407 20.29 4.68 -19.64
CA PRO A 407 20.09 6.06 -19.21
C PRO A 407 18.73 6.20 -18.50
N VAL A 408 18.74 6.97 -17.41
CA VAL A 408 17.52 7.36 -16.67
C VAL A 408 17.51 8.87 -16.58
N ASP A 409 16.44 9.49 -17.03
CA ASP A 409 16.30 10.94 -16.99
C ASP A 409 16.10 11.45 -15.55
N CYS A 410 16.69 12.60 -15.27
CA CYS A 410 16.53 13.27 -13.98
C CYS A 410 15.38 14.30 -14.12
N TYR A 411 14.36 14.15 -13.29
CA TYR A 411 13.17 15.02 -13.31
C TYR A 411 13.22 16.10 -12.23
N THR A 412 14.08 15.95 -11.22
CA THR A 412 14.20 16.89 -10.11
C THR A 412 15.66 17.33 -9.93
N PRO A 413 15.92 18.46 -9.24
CA PRO A 413 17.25 18.77 -8.74
C PRO A 413 17.78 17.60 -7.91
N ASN A 414 19.10 17.38 -7.94
CA ASN A 414 19.67 16.35 -7.07
C ASN A 414 19.47 16.71 -5.58
N TYR A 415 19.75 15.77 -4.69
CA TYR A 415 19.62 15.95 -3.24
C TYR A 415 20.29 17.24 -2.69
N ASN A 416 21.32 17.74 -3.37
CA ASN A 416 22.02 18.98 -2.99
C ASN A 416 21.41 20.25 -3.64
N GLY A 417 20.26 20.12 -4.34
CA GLY A 417 19.60 21.23 -5.02
C GLY A 417 20.30 21.66 -6.32
N ASP A 418 21.13 20.80 -6.93
CA ASP A 418 21.78 21.12 -8.20
C ASP A 418 20.82 20.96 -9.37
N GLU A 419 20.17 22.08 -9.76
CA GLU A 419 19.24 22.16 -10.89
C GLU A 419 19.87 21.78 -12.23
N ASN A 420 21.20 21.75 -12.34
CA ASN A 420 21.89 21.30 -13.54
C ASN A 420 21.71 19.82 -13.84
N MET A 421 21.12 19.07 -12.92
CA MET A 421 20.81 17.64 -13.13
C MET A 421 19.47 17.42 -13.86
N ILE A 422 18.57 18.40 -13.85
CA ILE A 422 17.29 18.28 -14.55
C ILE A 422 17.51 18.08 -16.05
N GLY A 423 16.86 17.09 -16.63
CA GLY A 423 16.99 16.74 -18.05
C GLY A 423 18.30 16.05 -18.44
N LYS A 424 19.18 15.70 -17.49
CA LYS A 424 20.37 14.89 -17.75
C LYS A 424 20.08 13.43 -17.49
N ALA A 425 20.57 12.56 -18.36
CA ALA A 425 20.49 11.11 -18.15
C ALA A 425 21.59 10.64 -17.19
N LEU A 426 21.18 9.92 -16.15
CA LEU A 426 22.06 9.15 -15.28
C LEU A 426 22.12 7.70 -15.73
N ARG A 427 23.18 6.99 -15.35
CA ARG A 427 23.34 5.55 -15.60
C ARG A 427 23.68 4.84 -14.31
N TRP A 428 23.07 3.71 -14.08
CA TRP A 428 23.43 2.84 -12.96
C TRP A 428 24.42 1.76 -13.41
N PRO A 429 25.48 1.39 -12.65
CA PRO A 429 25.88 1.96 -11.35
C PRO A 429 26.22 3.45 -11.46
N LEU A 430 25.62 4.24 -10.56
CA LEU A 430 25.72 5.69 -10.63
C LEU A 430 27.15 6.16 -10.40
N TYR A 431 27.69 6.81 -11.39
CA TYR A 431 28.79 7.74 -11.20
C TYR A 431 28.45 9.01 -11.98
N LYS A 432 28.64 10.14 -11.37
CA LYS A 432 28.46 11.43 -12.04
C LYS A 432 29.47 11.53 -13.18
N GLN A 433 29.00 11.64 -14.40
CA GLN A 433 29.87 11.99 -15.51
C GLN A 433 30.33 13.45 -15.28
N GLY A 434 31.57 13.65 -14.86
CA GLY A 434 32.18 14.97 -14.69
C GLY A 434 32.34 15.49 -13.27
N THR A 435 32.02 14.75 -12.23
CA THR A 435 32.42 15.07 -10.85
C THR A 435 33.50 14.10 -10.39
N SER A 436 34.66 14.66 -10.02
CA SER A 436 35.66 14.01 -9.19
C SER A 436 35.06 13.83 -7.78
N GLY A 437 34.52 12.69 -7.48
CA GLY A 437 34.01 12.41 -6.15
C GLY A 437 34.09 10.96 -5.82
#